data_4b3ed83e083277584cc05ba9a041c8bf
#
_entry.id   4b3ed83e083277584cc05ba9a041c8bf
#
_cell.length_a   1.000
_cell.length_b   1.000
_cell.length_c   1.000
_cell.angle_alpha   90.00
_cell.angle_beta   90.00
_cell.angle_gamma   90.00
#
_symmetry.space_group_name_H-M   'P 1'
#
loop_
_entity.id
_entity.type
_entity.pdbx_description
1 polymer ?
#
loop_
_entity_poly.entity_id
_entity_poly.type
_entity_poly.pdbx_seq_one_letter_code
_entity_poly.pdbx_strand_id
1 'polypeptide(L)'
;MKARKKLPASPSRREFIKQGGLAMTALALPFSITPFSKYDDMKDNSTFDVIIIGGSYSGLAAGMALGRALKKVLIIDSAKPCNAQTPHSHNFLTQDGNTPAAIATLAKLQVQFYDTVSFFIGLAIGGKKTSSGFEIQTASGETFHAGQLIFATGVRDIMPEISGFSDCWGISAIHCPYCHGYEVRNETTGILGNGEHGYEVSHLISNWTKDLTLYTNGPSILTPEQAEAIQKNRIKIVEKEIERLEHVNGYLHHIAFKDGTRAPLKALYAPRPFEQHCTIPEALGCELTEEGYIKVDALQATTVDGIFACGDNTTRMRAVAMAVSAGTMAGVAASKKLIFEAF
;
A
#
# COMPACT_ATOMS: atom_id res chain seq x y z
N MET A 1 -28.88 55.09 -15.42
CA MET A 1 -29.27 53.75 -14.96
C MET A 1 -28.42 52.71 -15.71
N LYS A 2 -27.39 52.13 -15.08
CA LYS A 2 -26.57 51.06 -15.69
C LYS A 2 -27.16 49.71 -15.33
N ALA A 3 -27.54 48.94 -16.33
CA ALA A 3 -28.11 47.60 -16.22
C ALA A 3 -27.06 46.66 -15.60
N ARG A 4 -27.40 46.02 -14.47
CA ARG A 4 -26.58 44.95 -13.88
C ARG A 4 -26.70 43.69 -14.75
N LYS A 5 -25.58 43.26 -15.35
CA LYS A 5 -25.47 41.93 -15.98
C LYS A 5 -25.65 40.85 -14.88
N LYS A 6 -26.69 40.00 -15.04
CA LYS A 6 -26.85 38.78 -14.22
C LYS A 6 -25.73 37.82 -14.58
N LEU A 7 -25.00 37.37 -13.56
CA LEU A 7 -24.08 36.24 -13.67
C LEU A 7 -24.87 34.95 -13.96
N PRO A 8 -24.35 34.05 -14.82
CA PRO A 8 -25.02 32.78 -15.09
C PRO A 8 -25.07 31.93 -13.84
N ALA A 9 -26.18 31.23 -13.62
CA ALA A 9 -26.37 30.32 -12.50
C ALA A 9 -25.35 29.16 -12.57
N SER A 10 -24.77 28.79 -11.43
CA SER A 10 -23.87 27.62 -11.35
C SER A 10 -24.61 26.35 -11.78
N PRO A 11 -23.99 25.48 -12.59
CA PRO A 11 -24.62 24.24 -13.05
C PRO A 11 -25.00 23.34 -11.88
N SER A 12 -26.13 22.65 -11.97
CA SER A 12 -26.56 21.70 -10.96
C SER A 12 -25.60 20.53 -10.89
N ARG A 13 -25.50 19.88 -9.70
CA ARG A 13 -24.64 18.70 -9.47
C ARG A 13 -24.85 17.60 -10.54
N ARG A 14 -26.04 17.49 -11.10
CA ARG A 14 -26.42 16.54 -12.16
C ARG A 14 -25.86 16.92 -13.53
N GLU A 15 -25.75 18.22 -13.82
CA GLU A 15 -25.15 18.73 -15.06
C GLU A 15 -23.63 18.68 -15.01
N PHE A 16 -23.01 18.91 -13.84
CA PHE A 16 -21.58 18.75 -13.65
C PHE A 16 -21.13 17.28 -13.87
N ILE A 17 -21.91 16.30 -13.36
CA ILE A 17 -21.63 14.88 -13.57
C ILE A 17 -21.80 14.49 -15.06
N LYS A 18 -22.80 15.03 -15.76
CA LYS A 18 -22.99 14.78 -17.19
C LYS A 18 -21.90 15.40 -18.05
N GLN A 19 -21.42 16.58 -17.71
CA GLN A 19 -20.30 17.23 -18.42
C GLN A 19 -18.95 16.55 -18.13
N GLY A 20 -18.72 16.08 -16.91
CA GLY A 20 -17.55 15.27 -16.57
C GLY A 20 -17.52 13.90 -17.29
N GLY A 21 -18.67 13.26 -17.48
CA GLY A 21 -18.79 12.01 -18.24
C GLY A 21 -18.54 12.17 -19.74
N LEU A 22 -18.89 13.32 -20.33
CA LEU A 22 -18.62 13.63 -21.74
C LEU A 22 -17.16 14.04 -22.01
N ALA A 23 -16.44 14.56 -21.01
CA ALA A 23 -15.02 14.87 -21.15
C ALA A 23 -14.13 13.60 -21.16
N MET A 24 -14.59 12.48 -20.58
CA MET A 24 -13.87 11.19 -20.68
C MET A 24 -14.00 10.52 -22.06
N THR A 25 -15.03 10.82 -22.84
CA THR A 25 -15.19 10.23 -24.18
C THR A 25 -14.49 11.02 -25.29
N ALA A 26 -14.04 12.25 -25.05
CA ALA A 26 -13.37 13.08 -26.05
C ALA A 26 -11.83 12.94 -26.08
N LEU A 27 -11.23 12.13 -25.19
CA LEU A 27 -9.79 11.83 -25.15
C LEU A 27 -9.43 10.46 -25.76
N ALA A 28 -10.32 9.88 -26.57
CA ALA A 28 -9.97 8.78 -27.47
C ALA A 28 -9.27 9.32 -28.73
N LEU A 29 -8.18 10.05 -28.56
CA LEU A 29 -7.18 10.14 -29.62
C LEU A 29 -6.54 8.75 -29.76
N PRO A 30 -6.30 8.24 -30.97
CA PRO A 30 -5.53 7.03 -31.16
C PRO A 30 -4.08 7.33 -30.76
N PHE A 31 -3.76 7.24 -29.48
CA PHE A 31 -2.38 7.05 -29.06
C PHE A 31 -1.98 5.67 -29.59
N SER A 32 -1.25 5.64 -30.68
CA SER A 32 -0.46 4.47 -31.05
C SER A 32 0.46 4.19 -29.89
N ILE A 33 0.03 3.30 -28.99
CA ILE A 33 0.89 2.70 -27.99
C ILE A 33 1.80 1.75 -28.77
N THR A 34 2.85 2.28 -29.38
CA THR A 34 4.00 1.45 -29.71
C THR A 34 4.50 0.94 -28.36
N PRO A 35 4.60 -0.37 -28.15
CA PRO A 35 5.31 -0.89 -27.00
C PRO A 35 6.78 -0.52 -27.21
N PHE A 36 7.19 0.63 -26.67
CA PHE A 36 8.59 0.98 -26.60
C PHE A 36 9.27 -0.03 -25.68
N SER A 37 9.79 -1.08 -26.26
CA SER A 37 10.85 -1.87 -25.66
C SER A 37 12.10 -0.99 -25.59
N LYS A 38 12.20 -0.14 -24.58
CA LYS A 38 13.45 0.52 -24.18
C LYS A 38 14.46 -0.47 -23.59
N TYR A 39 14.23 -1.76 -23.75
CA TYR A 39 15.08 -2.80 -23.17
C TYR A 39 16.46 -2.89 -23.82
N ASP A 40 16.54 -2.67 -25.13
CA ASP A 40 17.82 -2.73 -25.86
C ASP A 40 18.70 -1.49 -25.60
N ASP A 41 18.09 -0.32 -25.36
CA ASP A 41 18.80 0.91 -24.99
C ASP A 41 19.36 0.86 -23.54
N MET A 42 18.86 -0.03 -22.67
CA MET A 42 19.34 -0.15 -21.28
C MET A 42 20.66 -0.91 -21.14
N LYS A 43 21.06 -1.74 -22.13
CA LYS A 43 22.33 -2.46 -22.09
C LYS A 43 23.55 -1.54 -22.16
N ASP A 44 23.45 -0.43 -22.87
CA ASP A 44 24.51 0.58 -22.98
C ASP A 44 24.47 1.66 -21.90
N ASN A 45 23.42 1.65 -21.02
CA ASN A 45 23.17 2.77 -20.10
C ASN A 45 22.72 2.29 -18.71
N SER A 46 23.61 1.55 -18.04
CA SER A 46 23.34 0.93 -16.71
C SER A 46 23.47 1.89 -15.52
N THR A 47 23.72 3.19 -15.76
CA THR A 47 23.92 4.18 -14.68
C THR A 47 22.79 5.20 -14.62
N PHE A 48 22.27 5.42 -13.42
CA PHE A 48 21.15 6.32 -13.11
C PHE A 48 21.51 7.29 -11.98
N ASP A 49 20.77 8.38 -11.84
CA ASP A 49 20.88 9.24 -10.65
C ASP A 49 20.28 8.52 -9.44
N VAL A 50 19.09 7.89 -9.65
CA VAL A 50 18.36 7.16 -8.61
C VAL A 50 17.81 5.84 -9.16
N ILE A 51 17.97 4.75 -8.40
CA ILE A 51 17.23 3.51 -8.61
C ILE A 51 16.15 3.42 -7.52
N ILE A 52 14.90 3.18 -7.94
CA ILE A 52 13.74 2.91 -7.08
C ILE A 52 13.44 1.42 -7.14
N ILE A 53 13.42 0.74 -5.99
CA ILE A 53 13.05 -0.67 -5.87
C ILE A 53 11.60 -0.74 -5.36
N GLY A 54 10.70 -1.22 -6.24
CA GLY A 54 9.26 -1.23 -6.05
C GLY A 54 8.54 -0.16 -6.86
N GLY A 55 7.65 -0.58 -7.75
CA GLY A 55 6.90 0.27 -8.69
C GLY A 55 5.40 0.36 -8.40
N SER A 56 5.01 0.25 -7.11
CA SER A 56 3.65 0.54 -6.65
C SER A 56 3.51 2.03 -6.29
N TYR A 57 2.49 2.40 -5.52
CA TYR A 57 2.10 3.80 -5.28
C TYR A 57 3.23 4.69 -4.78
N SER A 58 4.01 4.25 -3.79
CA SER A 58 5.12 5.05 -3.25
C SER A 58 6.28 5.17 -4.23
N GLY A 59 6.64 4.09 -4.93
CA GLY A 59 7.70 4.12 -5.94
C GLY A 59 7.33 4.95 -7.16
N LEU A 60 6.08 4.87 -7.63
CA LEU A 60 5.57 5.70 -8.72
C LEU A 60 5.56 7.18 -8.33
N ALA A 61 5.14 7.52 -7.10
CA ALA A 61 5.14 8.89 -6.61
C ALA A 61 6.56 9.46 -6.51
N ALA A 62 7.53 8.65 -6.02
CA ALA A 62 8.94 9.03 -6.00
C ALA A 62 9.50 9.23 -7.42
N GLY A 63 9.19 8.30 -8.34
CA GLY A 63 9.59 8.39 -9.75
C GLY A 63 9.03 9.63 -10.44
N MET A 64 7.77 9.98 -10.17
CA MET A 64 7.15 11.21 -10.68
C MET A 64 7.89 12.45 -10.17
N ALA A 65 8.17 12.55 -8.87
CA ALA A 65 8.87 13.69 -8.29
C ALA A 65 10.27 13.87 -8.90
N LEU A 66 11.00 12.78 -9.05
CA LEU A 66 12.33 12.76 -9.67
C LEU A 66 12.31 13.07 -11.17
N GLY A 67 11.35 12.53 -11.93
CA GLY A 67 11.16 12.83 -13.35
C GLY A 67 10.87 14.31 -13.58
N ARG A 68 10.03 14.91 -12.72
CA ARG A 68 9.76 16.37 -12.75
C ARG A 68 10.99 17.21 -12.39
N ALA A 69 11.93 16.63 -11.64
CA ALA A 69 13.22 17.24 -11.32
C ALA A 69 14.33 16.89 -12.33
N LEU A 70 13.97 16.31 -13.49
CA LEU A 70 14.86 15.97 -14.60
C LEU A 70 15.98 14.97 -14.21
N LYS A 71 15.72 14.14 -13.18
CA LYS A 71 16.68 13.11 -12.76
C LYS A 71 16.49 11.85 -13.57
N LYS A 72 17.60 11.17 -13.91
CA LYS A 72 17.59 9.88 -14.60
C LYS A 72 17.28 8.77 -13.62
N VAL A 73 16.12 8.15 -13.77
CA VAL A 73 15.55 7.21 -12.80
C VAL A 73 15.31 5.83 -13.43
N LEU A 74 15.63 4.78 -12.69
CA LEU A 74 15.18 3.42 -12.97
C LEU A 74 14.23 2.97 -11.87
N ILE A 75 13.03 2.52 -12.26
CA ILE A 75 12.09 1.84 -11.35
C ILE A 75 12.17 0.33 -11.65
N ILE A 76 12.66 -0.45 -10.67
CA ILE A 76 12.69 -1.91 -10.72
C ILE A 76 11.47 -2.44 -9.99
N ASP A 77 10.57 -3.16 -10.68
CA ASP A 77 9.30 -3.63 -10.11
C ASP A 77 9.03 -5.09 -10.45
N SER A 78 8.73 -5.89 -9.43
CA SER A 78 8.35 -7.31 -9.58
C SER A 78 6.93 -7.52 -10.10
N ALA A 79 6.14 -6.47 -10.23
CA ALA A 79 4.74 -6.47 -10.65
C ALA A 79 3.81 -7.31 -9.74
N LYS A 80 4.11 -7.41 -8.45
CA LYS A 80 3.34 -8.15 -7.44
C LYS A 80 2.86 -7.22 -6.32
N PRO A 81 1.88 -6.34 -6.55
CA PRO A 81 1.39 -5.42 -5.52
C PRO A 81 0.65 -6.18 -4.41
N CYS A 82 0.83 -5.75 -3.15
CA CYS A 82 0.26 -6.41 -1.97
C CYS A 82 -1.29 -6.37 -1.92
N ASN A 83 -1.93 -5.44 -2.63
CA ASN A 83 -3.37 -5.27 -2.66
C ASN A 83 -4.03 -5.72 -3.97
N ALA A 84 -3.38 -6.60 -4.73
CA ALA A 84 -3.90 -7.06 -6.03
C ALA A 84 -5.29 -7.73 -5.94
N GLN A 85 -5.57 -8.43 -4.85
CA GLN A 85 -6.83 -9.14 -4.60
C GLN A 85 -7.95 -8.22 -4.05
N THR A 86 -7.61 -7.03 -3.57
CA THR A 86 -8.58 -6.11 -2.98
C THR A 86 -9.54 -5.59 -4.05
N PRO A 87 -10.87 -5.72 -3.89
CA PRO A 87 -11.83 -5.33 -4.91
C PRO A 87 -11.79 -3.83 -5.22
N HIS A 88 -11.71 -2.99 -4.19
CA HIS A 88 -11.71 -1.55 -4.31
C HIS A 88 -10.77 -0.90 -3.30
N SER A 89 -10.13 0.19 -3.68
CA SER A 89 -9.33 1.03 -2.78
C SER A 89 -10.17 2.21 -2.32
N HIS A 90 -10.12 2.50 -1.02
CA HIS A 90 -10.86 3.61 -0.43
C HIS A 90 -9.94 4.58 0.31
N ASN A 91 -10.51 5.72 0.74
CA ASN A 91 -9.80 6.75 1.49
C ASN A 91 -8.58 7.35 0.73
N PHE A 92 -8.67 7.38 -0.60
CA PHE A 92 -7.74 8.11 -1.44
C PHE A 92 -8.50 9.13 -2.30
N LEU A 93 -8.42 10.40 -1.91
CA LEU A 93 -9.13 11.50 -2.56
C LEU A 93 -8.91 11.48 -4.09
N THR A 94 -9.95 11.68 -4.87
CA THR A 94 -10.03 11.56 -6.33
C THR A 94 -10.07 10.14 -6.90
N GLN A 95 -9.69 9.12 -6.12
CA GLN A 95 -9.62 7.72 -6.54
C GLN A 95 -10.47 6.79 -5.64
N ASP A 96 -11.28 7.34 -4.73
CA ASP A 96 -12.10 6.57 -3.81
C ASP A 96 -13.07 5.64 -4.55
N GLY A 97 -13.05 4.36 -4.22
CA GLY A 97 -13.86 3.32 -4.86
C GLY A 97 -13.31 2.75 -6.16
N ASN A 98 -12.17 3.23 -6.67
CA ASN A 98 -11.51 2.62 -7.83
C ASN A 98 -10.79 1.32 -7.46
N THR A 99 -10.63 0.43 -8.44
CA THR A 99 -9.84 -0.80 -8.23
C THR A 99 -8.35 -0.46 -8.09
N PRO A 100 -7.59 -1.24 -7.30
CA PRO A 100 -6.14 -1.05 -7.21
C PRO A 100 -5.43 -1.06 -8.57
N ALA A 101 -5.87 -1.95 -9.48
CA ALA A 101 -5.32 -2.05 -10.82
C ALA A 101 -5.55 -0.79 -11.66
N ALA A 102 -6.75 -0.18 -11.58
CA ALA A 102 -7.07 1.05 -12.30
C ALA A 102 -6.20 2.22 -11.82
N ILE A 103 -6.06 2.37 -10.49
CA ILE A 103 -5.23 3.42 -9.89
C ILE A 103 -3.76 3.24 -10.29
N ALA A 104 -3.22 2.01 -10.16
CA ALA A 104 -1.83 1.70 -10.50
C ALA A 104 -1.53 1.94 -11.99
N THR A 105 -2.47 1.54 -12.88
CA THR A 105 -2.33 1.76 -14.33
C THR A 105 -2.27 3.24 -14.67
N LEU A 106 -3.21 4.04 -14.13
CA LEU A 106 -3.22 5.48 -14.35
C LEU A 106 -1.95 6.15 -13.81
N ALA A 107 -1.52 5.79 -12.60
CA ALA A 107 -0.31 6.32 -12.00
C ALA A 107 0.94 5.98 -12.84
N LYS A 108 1.06 4.74 -13.32
CA LYS A 108 2.16 4.32 -14.17
C LYS A 108 2.21 5.09 -15.48
N LEU A 109 1.06 5.28 -16.15
CA LEU A 109 0.97 6.06 -17.38
C LEU A 109 1.44 7.51 -17.17
N GLN A 110 1.07 8.13 -16.05
CA GLN A 110 1.51 9.49 -15.71
C GLN A 110 3.02 9.57 -15.48
N VAL A 111 3.62 8.56 -14.84
CA VAL A 111 5.08 8.52 -14.62
C VAL A 111 5.85 8.25 -15.91
N GLN A 112 5.32 7.41 -16.79
CA GLN A 112 5.91 7.11 -18.10
C GLN A 112 5.99 8.33 -19.04
N PHE A 113 5.22 9.38 -18.77
CA PHE A 113 5.28 10.64 -19.51
C PHE A 113 6.64 11.36 -19.35
N TYR A 114 7.39 11.08 -18.29
CA TYR A 114 8.72 11.68 -18.07
C TYR A 114 9.80 10.84 -18.73
N ASP A 115 10.44 11.38 -19.79
CA ASP A 115 11.45 10.67 -20.60
C ASP A 115 12.67 10.21 -19.80
N THR A 116 12.95 10.85 -18.67
CA THR A 116 14.07 10.51 -17.78
C THR A 116 13.76 9.32 -16.85
N VAL A 117 12.51 8.81 -16.83
CA VAL A 117 12.12 7.68 -16.00
C VAL A 117 11.98 6.42 -16.84
N SER A 118 12.76 5.40 -16.48
CA SER A 118 12.75 4.07 -17.10
C SER A 118 12.18 3.03 -16.15
N PHE A 119 11.59 1.96 -16.70
CA PHE A 119 11.03 0.85 -15.94
C PHE A 119 11.72 -0.46 -16.32
N PHE A 120 12.05 -1.24 -15.31
CA PHE A 120 12.52 -2.61 -15.44
C PHE A 120 11.58 -3.54 -14.68
N ILE A 121 10.98 -4.51 -15.40
CA ILE A 121 10.15 -5.54 -14.78
C ILE A 121 11.05 -6.67 -14.32
N GLY A 122 11.25 -6.78 -13.02
CA GLY A 122 12.14 -7.77 -12.42
C GLY A 122 12.22 -7.62 -10.90
N LEU A 123 12.87 -8.59 -10.27
CA LEU A 123 13.09 -8.63 -8.84
C LEU A 123 14.54 -8.24 -8.53
N ALA A 124 14.73 -7.18 -7.75
CA ALA A 124 16.02 -6.86 -7.15
C ALA A 124 16.31 -7.87 -6.03
N ILE A 125 17.46 -8.52 -6.08
CA ILE A 125 17.86 -9.58 -5.13
C ILE A 125 19.13 -9.27 -4.35
N GLY A 126 19.90 -8.27 -4.76
CA GLY A 126 21.13 -7.88 -4.09
C GLY A 126 21.49 -6.43 -4.33
N GLY A 127 22.25 -5.86 -3.41
CA GLY A 127 22.76 -4.51 -3.49
C GLY A 127 24.08 -4.38 -2.75
N LYS A 128 24.96 -3.52 -3.24
CA LYS A 128 26.22 -3.17 -2.56
C LYS A 128 26.56 -1.71 -2.74
N LYS A 129 27.26 -1.14 -1.76
CA LYS A 129 27.84 0.20 -1.86
C LYS A 129 29.11 0.14 -2.73
N THR A 130 29.31 1.16 -3.58
CA THR A 130 30.47 1.33 -4.44
C THR A 130 31.16 2.64 -4.13
N SER A 131 32.29 2.95 -4.78
CA SER A 131 32.98 4.23 -4.62
C SER A 131 32.18 5.43 -5.17
N SER A 132 31.21 5.18 -6.06
CA SER A 132 30.41 6.22 -6.75
C SER A 132 28.90 6.12 -6.48
N GLY A 133 28.50 5.39 -5.46
CA GLY A 133 27.08 5.18 -5.11
C GLY A 133 26.77 3.73 -4.82
N PHE A 134 25.83 3.14 -5.55
CA PHE A 134 25.29 1.80 -5.29
C PHE A 134 25.18 0.97 -6.57
N GLU A 135 25.25 -0.33 -6.40
CA GLU A 135 24.96 -1.33 -7.42
C GLU A 135 23.79 -2.20 -6.96
N ILE A 136 22.85 -2.47 -7.86
CA ILE A 136 21.69 -3.35 -7.64
C ILE A 136 21.72 -4.49 -8.66
N GLN A 137 21.56 -5.73 -8.17
CA GLN A 137 21.45 -6.93 -8.98
C GLN A 137 20.01 -7.43 -9.03
N THR A 138 19.58 -7.92 -10.18
CA THR A 138 18.26 -8.51 -10.40
C THR A 138 18.34 -10.03 -10.48
N ALA A 139 17.22 -10.69 -10.27
CA ALA A 139 17.11 -12.16 -10.36
C ALA A 139 17.37 -12.70 -11.77
N SER A 140 17.21 -11.87 -12.81
CA SER A 140 17.51 -12.21 -14.20
C SER A 140 18.97 -11.96 -14.62
N GLY A 141 19.79 -11.44 -13.67
CA GLY A 141 21.24 -11.31 -13.83
C GLY A 141 21.71 -9.92 -14.27
N GLU A 142 20.79 -8.96 -14.46
CA GLU A 142 21.18 -7.59 -14.79
C GLU A 142 21.75 -6.88 -13.57
N THR A 143 22.65 -5.95 -13.83
CA THR A 143 23.29 -5.09 -12.82
C THR A 143 23.11 -3.64 -13.21
N PHE A 144 22.61 -2.82 -12.28
CA PHE A 144 22.38 -1.39 -12.46
C PHE A 144 23.12 -0.59 -11.39
N HIS A 145 23.53 0.63 -11.73
CA HIS A 145 24.26 1.54 -10.84
C HIS A 145 23.50 2.83 -10.63
N ALA A 146 23.56 3.40 -9.43
CA ALA A 146 22.99 4.71 -9.15
C ALA A 146 23.75 5.46 -8.05
N GLY A 147 23.65 6.78 -8.08
CA GLY A 147 24.13 7.63 -6.98
C GLY A 147 23.32 7.45 -5.70
N GLN A 148 22.01 7.19 -5.83
CA GLN A 148 21.10 7.03 -4.68
C GLN A 148 20.09 5.90 -4.91
N LEU A 149 19.52 5.38 -3.80
CA LEU A 149 18.50 4.36 -3.80
C LEU A 149 17.23 4.83 -3.07
N ILE A 150 16.05 4.39 -3.57
CA ILE A 150 14.77 4.51 -2.85
C ILE A 150 14.14 3.11 -2.76
N PHE A 151 13.92 2.62 -1.53
CA PHE A 151 13.21 1.38 -1.29
C PHE A 151 11.72 1.64 -1.07
N ALA A 152 10.91 1.25 -2.03
CA ALA A 152 9.44 1.35 -2.05
C ALA A 152 8.80 -0.05 -2.09
N THR A 153 9.42 -0.98 -1.36
CA THR A 153 9.23 -2.43 -1.48
C THR A 153 8.00 -2.96 -0.75
N GLY A 154 7.40 -2.14 0.13
CA GLY A 154 6.29 -2.59 0.97
C GLY A 154 6.69 -3.70 1.95
N VAL A 155 5.68 -4.39 2.50
CA VAL A 155 5.85 -5.48 3.47
C VAL A 155 5.03 -6.69 3.04
N ARG A 156 5.36 -7.87 3.55
CA ARG A 156 4.63 -9.11 3.40
C ARG A 156 3.96 -9.50 4.71
N ASP A 157 2.63 -9.59 4.71
CA ASP A 157 1.87 -10.04 5.87
C ASP A 157 2.07 -11.55 6.09
N ILE A 158 2.28 -11.95 7.35
CA ILE A 158 2.41 -13.36 7.74
C ILE A 158 1.02 -13.91 8.00
N MET A 159 0.54 -14.77 7.10
CA MET A 159 -0.79 -15.36 7.22
C MET A 159 -0.84 -16.42 8.32
N PRO A 160 -1.95 -16.52 9.06
CA PRO A 160 -2.13 -17.59 10.03
C PRO A 160 -2.41 -18.91 9.32
N GLU A 161 -2.10 -20.02 9.97
CA GLU A 161 -2.43 -21.37 9.51
C GLU A 161 -3.93 -21.70 9.73
N ILE A 162 -4.80 -20.88 9.15
CA ILE A 162 -6.25 -21.06 9.17
C ILE A 162 -6.71 -21.24 7.73
N SER A 163 -7.30 -22.39 7.43
CA SER A 163 -7.79 -22.69 6.08
C SER A 163 -8.78 -21.62 5.59
N GLY A 164 -8.66 -21.17 4.34
CA GLY A 164 -9.49 -20.12 3.73
C GLY A 164 -9.12 -18.68 4.15
N PHE A 165 -8.19 -18.49 5.10
CA PHE A 165 -7.83 -17.14 5.54
C PHE A 165 -7.16 -16.34 4.42
N SER A 166 -6.17 -16.92 3.75
CA SER A 166 -5.46 -16.25 2.65
C SER A 166 -6.36 -15.88 1.48
N ASP A 167 -7.39 -16.71 1.20
CA ASP A 167 -8.37 -16.43 0.14
C ASP A 167 -9.27 -15.24 0.49
N CYS A 168 -9.53 -15.03 1.79
CA CYS A 168 -10.33 -13.90 2.30
C CYS A 168 -9.50 -12.61 2.49
N TRP A 169 -8.15 -12.71 2.52
CA TRP A 169 -7.29 -11.58 2.85
C TRP A 169 -7.40 -10.44 1.84
N GLY A 170 -7.63 -9.22 2.33
CA GLY A 170 -7.85 -8.03 1.51
C GLY A 170 -9.25 -7.93 0.88
N ILE A 171 -10.14 -8.92 1.13
CA ILE A 171 -11.53 -8.93 0.65
C ILE A 171 -12.51 -8.83 1.83
N SER A 172 -12.52 -9.83 2.70
CA SER A 172 -13.37 -9.88 3.90
C SER A 172 -12.62 -10.18 5.19
N ALA A 173 -11.39 -10.72 5.10
CA ALA A 173 -10.39 -10.68 6.16
C ALA A 173 -9.50 -9.46 5.91
N ILE A 174 -9.56 -8.47 6.81
CA ILE A 174 -9.04 -7.11 6.59
C ILE A 174 -8.29 -6.61 7.82
N HIS A 175 -7.41 -5.61 7.65
CA HIS A 175 -6.67 -5.04 8.77
C HIS A 175 -7.01 -3.58 9.08
N CYS A 176 -7.48 -2.84 8.08
CA CYS A 176 -7.63 -1.38 8.17
C CYS A 176 -9.12 -0.97 8.15
N PRO A 177 -9.67 -0.45 9.25
CA PRO A 177 -11.06 -0.01 9.27
C PRO A 177 -11.31 1.26 8.45
N TYR A 178 -10.31 2.11 8.29
CA TYR A 178 -10.42 3.31 7.46
C TYR A 178 -10.39 3.01 5.96
N CYS A 179 -9.86 1.83 5.58
CA CYS A 179 -9.77 1.39 4.19
C CYS A 179 -11.02 0.60 3.76
N HIS A 180 -11.66 -0.15 4.69
CA HIS A 180 -12.72 -1.10 4.36
C HIS A 180 -13.92 -1.07 5.32
N GLY A 181 -13.83 -0.35 6.43
CA GLY A 181 -14.85 -0.40 7.48
C GLY A 181 -16.20 0.16 7.04
N TYR A 182 -16.21 1.13 6.12
CA TYR A 182 -17.46 1.71 5.63
C TYR A 182 -18.28 0.71 4.82
N GLU A 183 -17.62 -0.17 4.04
CA GLU A 183 -18.24 -1.18 3.18
C GLU A 183 -18.86 -2.31 3.99
N VAL A 184 -18.25 -2.65 5.15
CA VAL A 184 -18.73 -3.72 6.06
C VAL A 184 -19.40 -3.19 7.32
N ARG A 185 -19.75 -1.89 7.35
CA ARG A 185 -20.43 -1.29 8.50
C ARG A 185 -21.79 -1.95 8.77
N ASN A 186 -22.10 -2.10 10.05
CA ASN A 186 -23.32 -2.75 10.53
C ASN A 186 -23.46 -4.25 10.18
N GLU A 187 -22.45 -4.85 9.58
CA GLU A 187 -22.42 -6.28 9.30
C GLU A 187 -21.91 -7.07 10.53
N THR A 188 -22.24 -8.36 10.57
CA THR A 188 -21.71 -9.30 11.58
C THR A 188 -20.20 -9.41 11.40
N THR A 189 -19.45 -8.87 12.34
CA THR A 189 -18.02 -8.67 12.24
C THR A 189 -17.28 -9.38 13.36
N GLY A 190 -16.16 -10.00 13.01
CA GLY A 190 -15.22 -10.59 13.96
C GLY A 190 -13.92 -9.79 14.06
N ILE A 191 -13.25 -9.97 15.17
CA ILE A 191 -11.87 -9.57 15.37
C ILE A 191 -11.08 -10.80 15.74
N LEU A 192 -10.01 -11.09 15.01
CA LEU A 192 -9.04 -12.12 15.37
C LEU A 192 -7.89 -11.47 16.13
N GLY A 193 -7.91 -11.59 17.45
CA GLY A 193 -6.91 -10.97 18.32
C GLY A 193 -7.07 -11.43 19.77
N ASN A 194 -6.07 -11.17 20.60
CA ASN A 194 -6.08 -11.54 22.02
C ASN A 194 -5.30 -10.49 22.83
N GLY A 195 -5.48 -10.47 24.15
CA GLY A 195 -4.83 -9.53 25.06
C GLY A 195 -5.04 -8.06 24.68
N GLU A 196 -4.06 -7.20 24.95
CA GLU A 196 -4.11 -5.75 24.71
C GLU A 196 -4.51 -5.43 23.27
N HIS A 197 -3.86 -6.08 22.31
CA HIS A 197 -4.14 -5.84 20.89
C HIS A 197 -5.60 -6.20 20.51
N GLY A 198 -6.13 -7.33 21.02
CA GLY A 198 -7.53 -7.71 20.82
C GLY A 198 -8.48 -6.69 21.42
N TYR A 199 -8.14 -6.15 22.59
CA TYR A 199 -8.91 -5.10 23.28
C TYR A 199 -8.93 -3.79 22.49
N GLU A 200 -7.77 -3.27 22.09
CA GLU A 200 -7.66 -2.01 21.32
C GLU A 200 -8.42 -2.08 20.00
N VAL A 201 -8.26 -3.18 19.24
CA VAL A 201 -8.96 -3.36 17.96
C VAL A 201 -10.45 -3.49 18.18
N SER A 202 -10.93 -4.17 19.25
CA SER A 202 -12.35 -4.26 19.59
C SER A 202 -12.95 -2.88 19.87
N HIS A 203 -12.25 -2.05 20.61
CA HIS A 203 -12.67 -0.69 20.89
C HIS A 203 -12.78 0.12 19.59
N LEU A 204 -11.77 0.08 18.75
CA LEU A 204 -11.74 0.82 17.47
C LEU A 204 -12.89 0.38 16.55
N ILE A 205 -13.05 -0.93 16.32
CA ILE A 205 -14.02 -1.47 15.36
C ILE A 205 -15.47 -1.28 15.82
N SER A 206 -15.72 -1.15 17.12
CA SER A 206 -17.05 -0.89 17.68
C SER A 206 -17.72 0.39 17.13
N ASN A 207 -16.95 1.27 16.48
CA ASN A 207 -17.46 2.45 15.79
C ASN A 207 -18.24 2.09 14.51
N TRP A 208 -17.88 1.00 13.82
CA TRP A 208 -18.48 0.62 12.53
C TRP A 208 -19.62 -0.37 12.64
N THR A 209 -19.62 -1.22 13.69
CA THR A 209 -20.69 -2.20 13.91
C THR A 209 -20.94 -2.44 15.38
N LYS A 210 -22.19 -2.82 15.71
CA LYS A 210 -22.58 -3.27 17.06
C LYS A 210 -22.71 -4.79 17.16
N ASP A 211 -22.73 -5.51 16.03
CA ASP A 211 -22.68 -6.98 15.98
C ASP A 211 -21.23 -7.43 15.85
N LEU A 212 -20.50 -7.34 16.97
CA LEU A 212 -19.08 -7.54 17.05
C LEU A 212 -18.71 -8.69 17.98
N THR A 213 -17.76 -9.52 17.56
CA THR A 213 -17.24 -10.62 18.35
C THR A 213 -15.71 -10.64 18.30
N LEU A 214 -15.07 -10.71 19.47
CA LEU A 214 -13.63 -10.95 19.60
C LEU A 214 -13.39 -12.47 19.64
N TYR A 215 -12.66 -12.99 18.66
CA TYR A 215 -12.20 -14.36 18.60
C TYR A 215 -10.75 -14.42 19.04
N THR A 216 -10.48 -15.02 20.20
CA THR A 216 -9.13 -15.10 20.77
C THR A 216 -8.32 -16.26 20.21
N ASN A 217 -8.99 -17.19 19.50
CA ASN A 217 -8.39 -18.38 18.89
C ASN A 217 -7.61 -19.23 19.91
N GLY A 218 -8.22 -19.51 21.04
CA GLY A 218 -7.67 -20.17 22.23
C GLY A 218 -7.99 -19.37 23.48
N PRO A 219 -7.46 -19.75 24.65
CA PRO A 219 -7.72 -19.07 25.92
C PRO A 219 -7.45 -17.57 25.85
N SER A 220 -8.37 -16.78 26.42
CA SER A 220 -8.22 -15.33 26.51
C SER A 220 -7.12 -14.94 27.48
N ILE A 221 -6.25 -14.01 27.08
CA ILE A 221 -5.25 -13.36 27.92
C ILE A 221 -5.58 -11.89 28.20
N LEU A 222 -6.86 -11.49 28.02
CA LEU A 222 -7.36 -10.19 28.43
C LEU A 222 -7.24 -10.04 29.95
N THR A 223 -6.96 -8.82 30.43
CA THR A 223 -7.12 -8.55 31.86
C THR A 223 -8.60 -8.56 32.25
N PRO A 224 -8.95 -8.77 33.52
CA PRO A 224 -10.34 -8.70 33.99
C PRO A 224 -11.03 -7.39 33.58
N GLU A 225 -10.33 -6.27 33.68
CA GLU A 225 -10.84 -4.93 33.34
C GLU A 225 -11.11 -4.81 31.84
N GLN A 226 -10.24 -5.36 30.99
CA GLN A 226 -10.42 -5.38 29.53
C GLN A 226 -11.63 -6.25 29.15
N ALA A 227 -11.74 -7.44 29.73
CA ALA A 227 -12.85 -8.34 29.48
C ALA A 227 -14.20 -7.72 29.89
N GLU A 228 -14.25 -7.07 31.07
CA GLU A 228 -15.43 -6.35 31.54
C GLU A 228 -15.78 -5.20 30.58
N ALA A 229 -14.80 -4.40 30.15
CA ALA A 229 -15.02 -3.29 29.22
C ALA A 229 -15.58 -3.77 27.87
N ILE A 230 -15.06 -4.87 27.31
CA ILE A 230 -15.55 -5.50 26.09
C ILE A 230 -17.00 -5.94 26.27
N GLN A 231 -17.33 -6.67 27.35
CA GLN A 231 -18.66 -7.18 27.62
C GLN A 231 -19.68 -6.06 27.89
N LYS A 232 -19.27 -5.00 28.60
CA LYS A 232 -20.09 -3.81 28.84
C LYS A 232 -20.52 -3.12 27.53
N ASN A 233 -19.65 -3.17 26.52
CA ASN A 233 -19.93 -2.68 25.16
C ASN A 233 -20.68 -3.72 24.30
N ARG A 234 -21.16 -4.83 24.87
CA ARG A 234 -21.92 -5.91 24.22
C ARG A 234 -21.12 -6.64 23.13
N ILE A 235 -19.80 -6.60 23.19
CA ILE A 235 -18.92 -7.36 22.31
C ILE A 235 -18.75 -8.75 22.93
N LYS A 236 -19.01 -9.80 22.14
CA LYS A 236 -18.82 -11.18 22.58
C LYS A 236 -17.34 -11.55 22.57
N ILE A 237 -16.92 -12.39 23.53
CA ILE A 237 -15.59 -13.01 23.54
C ILE A 237 -15.78 -14.50 23.29
N VAL A 238 -15.08 -15.04 22.28
CA VAL A 238 -15.12 -16.45 21.88
C VAL A 238 -13.71 -17.00 21.88
N GLU A 239 -13.44 -17.94 22.79
CA GLU A 239 -12.12 -18.54 23.02
C GLU A 239 -11.89 -19.84 22.20
N LYS A 240 -12.87 -20.21 21.36
CA LYS A 240 -12.76 -21.41 20.56
C LYS A 240 -11.65 -21.30 19.52
N GLU A 241 -10.88 -22.37 19.35
CA GLU A 241 -9.89 -22.42 18.30
C GLU A 241 -10.55 -22.51 16.90
N ILE A 242 -10.07 -21.65 16.01
CA ILE A 242 -10.57 -21.55 14.65
C ILE A 242 -9.92 -22.67 13.81
N GLU A 243 -10.75 -23.41 13.08
CA GLU A 243 -10.31 -24.41 12.12
C GLU A 243 -10.18 -23.80 10.72
N ARG A 244 -11.22 -23.11 10.26
CA ARG A 244 -11.26 -22.52 8.91
C ARG A 244 -12.24 -21.36 8.78
N LEU A 245 -12.03 -20.56 7.73
CA LEU A 245 -12.98 -19.57 7.23
C LEU A 245 -13.74 -20.16 6.03
N GLU A 246 -15.08 -20.16 6.12
CA GLU A 246 -15.95 -20.61 5.03
C GLU A 246 -16.36 -19.40 4.18
N HIS A 247 -15.98 -19.41 2.91
CA HIS A 247 -16.14 -18.27 2.00
C HIS A 247 -16.53 -18.69 0.58
N VAL A 248 -16.99 -17.72 -0.22
CA VAL A 248 -17.13 -17.83 -1.67
C VAL A 248 -16.38 -16.69 -2.32
N ASN A 249 -15.36 -16.99 -3.12
CA ASN A 249 -14.51 -15.98 -3.79
C ASN A 249 -13.93 -14.94 -2.83
N GLY A 250 -13.49 -15.36 -1.64
CA GLY A 250 -12.93 -14.47 -0.62
C GLY A 250 -13.97 -13.73 0.25
N TYR A 251 -15.25 -13.83 -0.06
CA TYR A 251 -16.33 -13.24 0.75
C TYR A 251 -16.78 -14.22 1.82
N LEU A 252 -16.55 -13.87 3.08
CA LEU A 252 -16.76 -14.68 4.25
C LEU A 252 -18.26 -14.91 4.53
N HIS A 253 -18.61 -16.15 4.90
CA HIS A 253 -19.95 -16.54 5.31
C HIS A 253 -20.01 -17.09 6.73
N HIS A 254 -19.03 -17.91 7.11
CA HIS A 254 -18.93 -18.47 8.45
C HIS A 254 -17.49 -18.61 8.90
N ILE A 255 -17.30 -18.57 10.20
CA ILE A 255 -16.12 -19.04 10.90
C ILE A 255 -16.44 -20.41 11.52
N ALA A 256 -15.63 -21.41 11.25
CA ALA A 256 -15.76 -22.75 11.79
C ALA A 256 -14.67 -23.04 12.81
N PHE A 257 -15.03 -23.73 13.89
CA PHE A 257 -14.17 -24.01 15.03
C PHE A 257 -13.79 -25.50 15.05
N LYS A 258 -12.68 -25.81 15.70
CA LYS A 258 -12.17 -27.20 15.87
C LYS A 258 -13.15 -28.10 16.65
N ASP A 259 -14.06 -27.55 17.45
CA ASP A 259 -15.10 -28.29 18.14
C ASP A 259 -16.30 -28.68 17.25
N GLY A 260 -16.22 -28.39 15.93
CA GLY A 260 -17.26 -28.67 14.93
C GLY A 260 -18.39 -27.65 14.88
N THR A 261 -18.40 -26.64 15.78
CA THR A 261 -19.39 -25.56 15.73
C THR A 261 -18.99 -24.49 14.71
N ARG A 262 -19.93 -23.65 14.30
CA ARG A 262 -19.69 -22.53 13.39
C ARG A 262 -20.55 -21.33 13.76
N ALA A 263 -20.11 -20.13 13.35
CA ALA A 263 -20.85 -18.90 13.51
C ALA A 263 -20.90 -18.11 12.18
N PRO A 264 -22.00 -17.41 11.88
CA PRO A 264 -22.05 -16.54 10.70
C PRO A 264 -21.09 -15.38 10.89
N LEU A 265 -20.44 -14.96 9.79
CA LEU A 265 -19.50 -13.87 9.81
C LEU A 265 -19.40 -13.25 8.40
N LYS A 266 -19.38 -11.92 8.31
CA LYS A 266 -19.28 -11.18 7.05
C LYS A 266 -17.93 -10.51 6.87
N ALA A 267 -17.31 -10.06 7.95
CA ALA A 267 -15.98 -9.47 7.94
C ALA A 267 -15.18 -9.94 9.15
N LEU A 268 -13.88 -10.06 8.98
CA LEU A 268 -12.93 -10.42 10.05
C LEU A 268 -11.78 -9.42 10.06
N TYR A 269 -11.71 -8.59 11.09
CA TYR A 269 -10.52 -7.77 11.31
C TYR A 269 -9.41 -8.62 11.93
N ALA A 270 -8.29 -8.69 11.22
CA ALA A 270 -7.18 -9.53 11.64
C ALA A 270 -5.84 -8.83 11.33
N PRO A 271 -5.44 -7.82 12.14
CA PRO A 271 -4.11 -7.25 12.00
C PRO A 271 -3.04 -8.34 12.10
N ARG A 272 -2.11 -8.35 11.14
CA ARG A 272 -1.13 -9.43 11.00
C ARG A 272 0.28 -8.94 11.31
N PRO A 273 1.13 -9.81 11.87
CA PRO A 273 2.57 -9.61 11.82
C PRO A 273 3.02 -9.57 10.36
N PHE A 274 4.12 -8.90 10.12
CA PHE A 274 4.68 -8.76 8.78
C PHE A 274 6.19 -8.98 8.79
N GLU A 275 6.77 -9.09 7.61
CA GLU A 275 8.20 -9.03 7.37
C GLU A 275 8.49 -8.09 6.20
N GLN A 276 9.71 -7.56 6.14
CA GLN A 276 10.15 -6.78 5.00
C GLN A 276 10.16 -7.64 3.74
N HIS A 277 9.60 -7.12 2.64
CA HIS A 277 9.61 -7.81 1.33
C HIS A 277 11.02 -7.94 0.76
N CYS A 278 11.91 -7.04 1.13
CA CYS A 278 13.24 -6.88 0.57
C CYS A 278 14.25 -6.73 1.71
N THR A 279 15.26 -7.58 1.73
CA THR A 279 16.34 -7.55 2.74
C THR A 279 17.55 -6.72 2.31
N ILE A 280 17.52 -6.13 1.10
CA ILE A 280 18.63 -5.30 0.59
C ILE A 280 18.90 -4.09 1.49
N PRO A 281 17.88 -3.36 2.03
CA PRO A 281 18.15 -2.25 2.94
C PRO A 281 18.98 -2.64 4.15
N GLU A 282 18.64 -3.74 4.81
CA GLU A 282 19.37 -4.26 5.97
C GLU A 282 20.80 -4.70 5.58
N ALA A 283 20.95 -5.38 4.43
CA ALA A 283 22.26 -5.78 3.91
C ALA A 283 23.16 -4.58 3.58
N LEU A 284 22.57 -3.42 3.25
CA LEU A 284 23.27 -2.15 3.04
C LEU A 284 23.51 -1.37 4.34
N GLY A 285 23.04 -1.87 5.48
CA GLY A 285 23.25 -1.26 6.81
C GLY A 285 22.14 -0.33 7.27
N CYS A 286 20.97 -0.30 6.61
CA CYS A 286 19.83 0.46 7.10
C CYS A 286 19.28 -0.17 8.39
N GLU A 287 19.04 0.65 9.40
CA GLU A 287 18.41 0.22 10.65
C GLU A 287 16.91 0.00 10.46
N LEU A 288 16.38 -0.94 11.24
CA LEU A 288 14.95 -1.12 11.43
C LEU A 288 14.49 -0.52 12.77
N THR A 289 13.20 -0.21 12.88
CA THR A 289 12.55 0.07 14.16
C THR A 289 12.34 -1.23 14.95
N GLU A 290 11.97 -1.13 16.22
CA GLU A 290 11.63 -2.30 17.05
C GLU A 290 10.49 -3.13 16.46
N GLU A 291 9.57 -2.48 15.72
CA GLU A 291 8.46 -3.16 15.04
C GLU A 291 8.84 -3.75 13.67
N GLY A 292 10.08 -3.57 13.20
CA GLY A 292 10.58 -4.13 11.94
C GLY A 292 10.38 -3.25 10.70
N TYR A 293 10.02 -1.96 10.85
CA TYR A 293 9.99 -1.00 9.75
C TYR A 293 11.37 -0.42 9.46
N ILE A 294 11.66 -0.09 8.20
CA ILE A 294 12.88 0.64 7.86
C ILE A 294 12.81 2.02 8.54
N LYS A 295 13.83 2.32 9.36
CA LYS A 295 13.92 3.58 10.09
C LYS A 295 14.24 4.73 9.14
N VAL A 296 13.36 5.73 9.12
CA VAL A 296 13.51 6.92 8.27
C VAL A 296 13.25 8.20 9.08
N ASP A 297 13.79 9.30 8.61
CA ASP A 297 13.47 10.64 9.11
C ASP A 297 12.20 11.22 8.43
N ALA A 298 11.88 12.48 8.76
CA ALA A 298 10.72 13.19 8.19
C ALA A 298 10.83 13.39 6.65
N LEU A 299 12.02 13.28 6.08
CA LEU A 299 12.29 13.40 4.65
C LEU A 299 12.45 12.03 3.97
N GLN A 300 12.12 10.94 4.67
CA GLN A 300 12.26 9.56 4.21
C GLN A 300 13.71 9.11 3.97
N ALA A 301 14.70 9.80 4.53
CA ALA A 301 16.08 9.37 4.51
C ALA A 301 16.29 8.26 5.56
N THR A 302 16.97 7.18 5.17
CA THR A 302 17.33 6.09 6.08
C THR A 302 18.56 6.47 6.93
N THR A 303 19.02 5.54 7.78
CA THR A 303 20.25 5.71 8.55
C THR A 303 21.53 5.60 7.68
N VAL A 304 21.40 5.23 6.42
CA VAL A 304 22.49 5.11 5.45
C VAL A 304 22.41 6.25 4.44
N ASP A 305 23.46 7.05 4.35
CA ASP A 305 23.52 8.17 3.43
C ASP A 305 23.35 7.74 1.97
N GLY A 306 22.52 8.47 1.20
CA GLY A 306 22.16 8.16 -0.17
C GLY A 306 21.08 7.09 -0.31
N ILE A 307 20.53 6.55 0.79
CA ILE A 307 19.42 5.59 0.76
C ILE A 307 18.17 6.19 1.42
N PHE A 308 17.05 6.10 0.72
CA PHE A 308 15.72 6.51 1.18
C PHE A 308 14.79 5.29 1.20
N ALA A 309 13.72 5.38 1.98
CA ALA A 309 12.66 4.36 1.96
C ALA A 309 11.29 5.03 2.14
N CYS A 310 10.24 4.45 1.51
CA CYS A 310 8.91 5.04 1.55
C CYS A 310 7.80 4.01 1.31
N GLY A 311 6.63 4.28 1.88
CA GLY A 311 5.47 3.41 1.81
C GLY A 311 5.38 2.45 3.00
N ASP A 312 4.71 1.32 2.80
CA ASP A 312 4.36 0.39 3.88
C ASP A 312 5.56 -0.25 4.58
N ASN A 313 6.74 -0.22 3.96
CA ASN A 313 7.99 -0.70 4.56
C ASN A 313 8.55 0.23 5.66
N THR A 314 7.98 1.44 5.83
CA THR A 314 8.46 2.44 6.81
C THR A 314 7.43 2.79 7.88
N THR A 315 6.17 2.33 7.79
CA THR A 315 5.10 2.83 8.67
C THR A 315 3.97 1.82 8.89
N ARG A 316 3.33 1.89 10.07
CA ARG A 316 2.07 1.21 10.37
C ARG A 316 0.87 1.79 9.61
N MET A 317 0.94 3.03 9.14
CA MET A 317 -0.13 3.74 8.42
C MET A 317 -0.18 3.30 6.94
N ARG A 318 -0.54 2.04 6.73
CA ARG A 318 -0.59 1.38 5.42
C ARG A 318 -1.85 1.80 4.65
N ALA A 319 -1.73 2.86 3.85
CA ALA A 319 -2.80 3.39 3.02
C ALA A 319 -2.23 3.97 1.72
N VAL A 320 -2.99 3.91 0.62
CA VAL A 320 -2.56 4.44 -0.69
C VAL A 320 -2.16 5.91 -0.60
N ALA A 321 -2.96 6.74 0.08
CA ALA A 321 -2.68 8.16 0.27
C ALA A 321 -1.35 8.40 1.00
N MET A 322 -1.06 7.62 2.04
CA MET A 322 0.19 7.70 2.80
C MET A 322 1.39 7.23 1.97
N ALA A 323 1.23 6.15 1.22
CA ALA A 323 2.26 5.66 0.32
C ALA A 323 2.63 6.69 -0.76
N VAL A 324 1.64 7.34 -1.37
CA VAL A 324 1.86 8.43 -2.35
C VAL A 324 2.57 9.61 -1.72
N SER A 325 2.13 10.05 -0.52
CA SER A 325 2.77 11.16 0.20
C SER A 325 4.23 10.86 0.54
N ALA A 326 4.49 9.70 1.14
CA ALA A 326 5.85 9.28 1.51
C ALA A 326 6.76 9.14 0.27
N GLY A 327 6.25 8.56 -0.82
CA GLY A 327 6.98 8.45 -2.08
C GLY A 327 7.34 9.80 -2.68
N THR A 328 6.39 10.74 -2.70
CA THR A 328 6.67 12.11 -3.15
C THR A 328 7.76 12.76 -2.31
N MET A 329 7.69 12.62 -0.98
CA MET A 329 8.70 13.17 -0.06
C MET A 329 10.08 12.57 -0.32
N ALA A 330 10.19 11.24 -0.45
CA ALA A 330 11.44 10.55 -0.75
C ALA A 330 12.05 11.04 -2.08
N GLY A 331 11.23 11.15 -3.14
CA GLY A 331 11.70 11.62 -4.44
C GLY A 331 12.19 13.08 -4.42
N VAL A 332 11.48 13.96 -3.71
CA VAL A 332 11.90 15.35 -3.53
C VAL A 332 13.19 15.44 -2.71
N ALA A 333 13.31 14.68 -1.62
CA ALA A 333 14.51 14.70 -0.76
C ALA A 333 15.74 14.16 -1.50
N ALA A 334 15.60 13.04 -2.22
CA ALA A 334 16.66 12.47 -3.05
C ALA A 334 17.11 13.46 -4.15
N SER A 335 16.14 14.07 -4.85
CA SER A 335 16.45 15.09 -5.86
C SER A 335 17.20 16.29 -5.28
N LYS A 336 16.73 16.79 -4.13
CA LYS A 336 17.36 17.93 -3.45
C LYS A 336 18.81 17.61 -3.08
N LYS A 337 19.06 16.44 -2.50
CA LYS A 337 20.41 15.98 -2.13
C LYS A 337 21.33 16.00 -3.37
N LEU A 338 20.91 15.36 -4.50
CA LEU A 338 21.69 15.34 -5.74
C LEU A 338 21.99 16.74 -6.31
N ILE A 339 21.05 17.67 -6.21
CA ILE A 339 21.23 19.04 -6.69
C ILE A 339 22.27 19.78 -5.85
N PHE A 340 22.20 19.64 -4.52
CA PHE A 340 23.09 20.33 -3.61
C PHE A 340 24.52 19.73 -3.62
N GLU A 341 24.67 18.43 -3.85
CA GLU A 341 25.98 17.79 -4.00
C GLU A 341 26.69 18.12 -5.33
N ALA A 342 25.93 18.52 -6.35
CA ALA A 342 26.46 18.91 -7.64
C ALA A 342 26.82 20.40 -7.74
N PHE A 343 26.44 21.21 -6.75
CA PHE A 343 26.70 22.65 -6.68
C PHE A 343 27.99 22.96 -5.93
#